data_f9310297dc784492fa7a08f6dd7073ca
#
_entry.id   f9310297dc784492fa7a08f6dd7073ca
#
_cell.length_a   1.000
_cell.length_b   1.000
_cell.length_c   1.000
_cell.angle_alpha   90.00
_cell.angle_beta   90.00
_cell.angle_gamma   90.00
#
_symmetry.space_group_name_H-M   'P 1'
#
loop_
_entity.id
_entity.type
_entity.pdbx_description
1 polymer ?
#
loop_
_entity_poly.entity_id
_entity_poly.type
_entity_poly.pdbx_seq_one_letter_code
_entity_poly.pdbx_strand_id
1 'polypeptide(L)'
;MIDRGEFLEWADVFGNMYGTSRLDADQLQASGQDVVLVIDVQGAAQVRRSGIDHTAIFVLPPTFEILERRLRGRSADSEAAMQKRLAAARAEVGCYVDYDYVVINDQLEPTVVRLQEIIAAERSRMHRMKPVAEEIIRTFQR
;
A
#
# COMPACT_ATOMS: atom_id res chain seq x y z
N MET A 1 -1.97 -4.22 -22.44
CA MET A 1 -2.58 -3.99 -21.11
C MET A 1 -2.35 -2.56 -20.63
N ILE A 2 -1.12 -2.06 -20.54
CA ILE A 2 -0.84 -0.67 -20.09
C ILE A 2 -1.61 0.35 -20.93
N ASP A 3 -1.45 0.32 -22.26
CA ASP A 3 -2.09 1.25 -23.19
C ASP A 3 -3.63 1.22 -23.20
N ARG A 4 -4.21 0.17 -22.63
CA ARG A 4 -5.67 -0.02 -22.52
C ARG A 4 -6.23 0.34 -21.15
N GLY A 5 -5.40 0.81 -20.22
CA GLY A 5 -5.83 1.19 -18.88
C GLY A 5 -6.37 0.02 -18.03
N GLU A 6 -5.92 -1.22 -18.32
CA GLU A 6 -6.38 -2.43 -17.63
C GLU A 6 -5.74 -2.61 -16.24
N PHE A 7 -4.72 -1.81 -15.92
CA PHE A 7 -4.08 -1.82 -14.61
C PHE A 7 -4.63 -0.73 -13.70
N LEU A 8 -4.80 -1.07 -12.44
CA LEU A 8 -5.04 -0.11 -11.37
C LEU A 8 -3.76 0.71 -11.11
N GLU A 9 -2.63 0.02 -11.06
CA GLU A 9 -1.28 0.58 -11.01
C GLU A 9 -0.30 -0.36 -11.72
N TRP A 10 0.83 0.17 -12.13
CA TRP A 10 1.97 -0.59 -12.65
C TRP A 10 3.27 0.17 -12.39
N ALA A 11 4.36 -0.54 -12.24
CA ALA A 11 5.68 0.04 -12.07
C ALA A 11 6.78 -0.82 -12.72
N ASP A 12 7.82 -0.17 -13.21
CA ASP A 12 9.10 -0.79 -13.52
C ASP A 12 9.99 -0.72 -12.28
N VAL A 13 10.22 -1.86 -11.66
CA VAL A 13 11.08 -1.95 -10.49
C VAL A 13 12.37 -2.70 -10.88
N PHE A 14 13.43 -1.93 -11.11
CA PHE A 14 14.75 -2.43 -11.52
C PHE A 14 14.72 -3.33 -12.78
N GLY A 15 13.91 -2.96 -13.78
CA GLY A 15 13.79 -3.68 -15.05
C GLY A 15 12.77 -4.81 -15.05
N ASN A 16 12.01 -4.97 -13.98
CA ASN A 16 10.89 -5.90 -13.90
C ASN A 16 9.58 -5.12 -13.83
N MET A 17 8.64 -5.49 -14.71
CA MET A 17 7.30 -4.89 -14.74
C MET A 17 6.39 -5.60 -13.76
N TYR A 18 5.77 -4.84 -12.88
CA TYR A 18 4.73 -5.28 -11.94
C TYR A 18 3.49 -4.45 -12.14
N GLY A 19 2.33 -5.00 -11.81
CA GLY A 19 1.09 -4.25 -11.88
C GLY A 19 -0.09 -5.05 -11.34
N THR A 20 -1.11 -4.33 -10.89
CA THR A 20 -2.35 -4.88 -10.37
C THR A 20 -3.47 -4.70 -11.38
N SER A 21 -4.13 -5.78 -11.76
CA SER A 21 -5.30 -5.75 -12.65
C SER A 21 -6.44 -4.97 -11.97
N ARG A 22 -6.99 -3.98 -12.66
CA ARG A 22 -8.15 -3.22 -12.19
C ARG A 22 -9.37 -4.13 -12.06
N LEU A 23 -9.61 -4.98 -13.05
CA LEU A 23 -10.75 -5.89 -13.04
C LEU A 23 -10.74 -6.84 -11.84
N ASP A 24 -9.57 -7.41 -11.52
CA ASP A 24 -9.45 -8.32 -10.39
C ASP A 24 -9.65 -7.59 -9.05
N ALA A 25 -9.09 -6.38 -8.91
CA ALA A 25 -9.31 -5.56 -7.72
C ALA A 25 -10.79 -5.20 -7.53
N ASP A 26 -11.47 -4.76 -8.59
CA ASP A 26 -12.90 -4.41 -8.56
C ASP A 26 -13.77 -5.64 -8.21
N GLN A 27 -13.46 -6.82 -8.74
CA GLN A 27 -14.20 -8.06 -8.43
C GLN A 27 -14.04 -8.47 -6.96
N LEU A 28 -12.82 -8.39 -6.41
CA LEU A 28 -12.56 -8.69 -5.00
C LEU A 28 -13.31 -7.72 -4.08
N GLN A 29 -13.27 -6.43 -4.37
CA GLN A 29 -14.03 -5.42 -3.61
C GLN A 29 -15.53 -5.63 -3.69
N ALA A 30 -16.06 -5.95 -4.88
CA ALA A 30 -17.49 -6.25 -5.07
C ALA A 30 -17.94 -7.47 -4.27
N SER A 31 -17.04 -8.41 -3.98
CA SER A 31 -17.31 -9.57 -3.11
C SER A 31 -17.17 -9.26 -1.60
N GLY A 32 -16.92 -7.99 -1.22
CA GLY A 32 -16.77 -7.55 0.16
C GLY A 32 -15.39 -7.83 0.76
N GLN A 33 -14.38 -8.07 -0.07
CA GLN A 33 -13.01 -8.31 0.37
C GLN A 33 -12.19 -7.04 0.34
N ASP A 34 -11.29 -6.86 1.32
CA ASP A 34 -10.25 -5.85 1.23
C ASP A 34 -9.14 -6.31 0.29
N VAL A 35 -8.66 -5.41 -0.52
CA VAL A 35 -7.51 -5.65 -1.41
C VAL A 35 -6.29 -4.95 -0.82
N VAL A 36 -5.25 -5.70 -0.51
CA VAL A 36 -3.98 -5.17 -0.02
C VAL A 36 -2.97 -5.15 -1.15
N LEU A 37 -2.50 -3.96 -1.52
CA LEU A 37 -1.47 -3.78 -2.53
C LEU A 37 -0.12 -3.53 -1.86
N VAL A 38 0.88 -4.35 -2.20
CA VAL A 38 2.27 -4.15 -1.77
C VAL A 38 3.03 -3.59 -2.97
N ILE A 39 3.07 -2.27 -3.05
CA ILE A 39 3.53 -1.51 -4.21
C ILE A 39 4.57 -0.46 -3.82
N ASP A 40 5.32 0.04 -4.79
CA ASP A 40 6.27 1.13 -4.61
C ASP A 40 5.57 2.51 -4.65
N VAL A 41 6.35 3.58 -4.48
CA VAL A 41 5.83 4.96 -4.48
C VAL A 41 5.24 5.36 -5.84
N GLN A 42 5.70 4.76 -6.96
CA GLN A 42 5.17 5.03 -8.29
C GLN A 42 3.76 4.43 -8.43
N GLY A 43 3.58 3.16 -8.01
CA GLY A 43 2.28 2.49 -7.97
C GLY A 43 1.32 3.20 -7.03
N ALA A 44 1.77 3.58 -5.84
CA ALA A 44 0.96 4.34 -4.87
C ALA A 44 0.47 5.67 -5.44
N ALA A 45 1.33 6.40 -6.16
CA ALA A 45 0.94 7.64 -6.82
C ALA A 45 -0.11 7.43 -7.92
N GLN A 46 -0.09 6.29 -8.62
CA GLN A 46 -1.11 5.93 -9.62
C GLN A 46 -2.45 5.61 -8.95
N VAL A 47 -2.45 4.81 -7.90
CA VAL A 47 -3.66 4.50 -7.11
C VAL A 47 -4.30 5.80 -6.61
N ARG A 48 -3.51 6.72 -6.04
CA ARG A 48 -4.00 8.03 -5.58
C ARG A 48 -4.66 8.83 -6.70
N ARG A 49 -4.04 8.88 -7.89
CA ARG A 49 -4.60 9.59 -9.05
C ARG A 49 -5.84 8.92 -9.66
N SER A 50 -6.04 7.63 -9.43
CA SER A 50 -7.20 6.90 -9.97
C SER A 50 -8.53 7.32 -9.33
N GLY A 51 -8.49 7.98 -8.17
CA GLY A 51 -9.68 8.39 -7.42
C GLY A 51 -10.42 7.26 -6.71
N ILE A 52 -9.88 6.03 -6.71
CA ILE A 52 -10.43 4.92 -5.94
C ILE A 52 -10.27 5.20 -4.45
N ASP A 53 -11.31 4.90 -3.65
CA ASP A 53 -11.22 4.94 -2.19
C ASP A 53 -10.15 3.95 -1.70
N HIS A 54 -9.14 4.47 -1.05
CA HIS A 54 -8.00 3.70 -0.58
C HIS A 54 -7.45 4.28 0.72
N THR A 55 -6.67 3.48 1.42
CA THR A 55 -5.87 3.90 2.58
C THR A 55 -4.41 3.60 2.27
N ALA A 56 -3.59 4.61 2.26
CA ALA A 56 -2.17 4.51 1.95
C ALA A 56 -1.33 4.45 3.24
N ILE A 57 -0.55 3.37 3.40
CA ILE A 57 0.31 3.16 4.56
C ILE A 57 1.77 3.13 4.09
N PHE A 58 2.57 4.07 4.58
CA PHE A 58 4.01 4.10 4.32
C PHE A 58 4.75 3.28 5.37
N VAL A 59 5.50 2.28 4.93
CA VAL A 59 6.26 1.40 5.84
C VAL A 59 7.73 1.82 5.82
N LEU A 60 8.23 2.30 6.97
CA LEU A 60 9.61 2.75 7.14
C LEU A 60 10.44 1.73 7.92
N PRO A 61 11.72 1.52 7.58
CA PRO A 61 12.67 0.89 8.49
C PRO A 61 12.97 1.84 9.66
N PRO A 62 13.47 1.33 10.81
CA PRO A 62 13.85 2.18 11.96
C PRO A 62 14.98 3.14 11.64
N THR A 63 15.98 2.69 10.85
CA THR A 63 17.11 3.49 10.38
C THR A 63 17.55 3.07 8.99
N PHE A 64 18.35 3.93 8.36
CA PHE A 64 18.94 3.62 7.06
C PHE A 64 19.91 2.41 7.12
N GLU A 65 20.68 2.30 8.19
CA GLU A 65 21.63 1.19 8.39
C GLU A 65 20.90 -0.16 8.50
N ILE A 66 19.73 -0.16 9.16
CA ILE A 66 18.88 -1.36 9.25
C ILE A 66 18.32 -1.71 7.87
N LEU A 67 17.88 -0.72 7.09
CA LEU A 67 17.45 -0.93 5.71
C LEU A 67 18.56 -1.56 4.87
N GLU A 68 19.76 -0.96 4.88
CA GLU A 68 20.91 -1.47 4.13
C GLU A 68 21.24 -2.90 4.51
N ARG A 69 21.32 -3.19 5.81
CA ARG A 69 21.57 -4.56 6.30
C ARG A 69 20.51 -5.56 5.83
N ARG A 70 19.23 -5.18 5.87
CA ARG A 70 18.12 -6.03 5.41
C ARG A 70 18.18 -6.27 3.90
N LEU A 71 18.50 -5.26 3.11
CA LEU A 71 18.66 -5.39 1.67
C LEU A 71 19.82 -6.31 1.31
N ARG A 72 20.97 -6.14 1.96
CA ARG A 72 22.15 -7.00 1.75
C ARG A 72 21.90 -8.45 2.16
N GLY A 73 21.08 -8.68 3.17
CA GLY A 73 20.74 -10.05 3.62
C GLY A 73 19.74 -10.79 2.75
N ARG A 74 19.00 -10.08 1.87
CA ARG A 74 17.96 -10.70 1.03
C ARG A 74 18.41 -11.14 -0.36
N SER A 75 19.45 -10.57 -0.88
CA SER A 75 19.86 -10.80 -2.26
C SER A 75 21.36 -10.92 -2.42
N ALA A 76 21.78 -11.76 -3.39
CA ALA A 76 23.14 -11.83 -3.88
C ALA A 76 23.38 -10.77 -4.97
N ASP A 77 22.79 -9.58 -4.83
CA ASP A 77 22.94 -8.49 -5.80
C ASP A 77 24.40 -8.02 -5.88
N SER A 78 24.81 -7.57 -7.05
CA SER A 78 26.08 -6.88 -7.20
C SER A 78 26.09 -5.58 -6.37
N GLU A 79 27.28 -5.14 -5.94
CA GLU A 79 27.40 -3.87 -5.20
C GLU A 79 26.77 -2.70 -5.98
N ALA A 80 26.92 -2.66 -7.30
CA ALA A 80 26.31 -1.64 -8.13
C ALA A 80 24.77 -1.65 -8.08
N ALA A 81 24.15 -2.83 -8.08
CA ALA A 81 22.70 -2.98 -7.94
C ALA A 81 22.25 -2.55 -6.53
N MET A 82 23.01 -2.93 -5.50
CA MET A 82 22.75 -2.53 -4.12
C MET A 82 22.79 -1.02 -3.96
N GLN A 83 23.80 -0.35 -4.49
CA GLN A 83 23.90 1.11 -4.44
C GLN A 83 22.73 1.82 -5.14
N LYS A 84 22.23 1.28 -6.25
CA LYS A 84 21.01 1.80 -6.91
C LYS A 84 19.80 1.69 -6.01
N ARG A 85 19.60 0.55 -5.34
CA ARG A 85 18.48 0.35 -4.40
C ARG A 85 18.55 1.31 -3.21
N LEU A 86 19.73 1.51 -2.64
CA LEU A 86 19.92 2.44 -1.52
C LEU A 86 19.70 3.91 -1.94
N ALA A 87 20.14 4.27 -3.14
CA ALA A 87 19.88 5.61 -3.69
C ALA A 87 18.39 5.83 -3.94
N ALA A 88 17.68 4.85 -4.51
CA ALA A 88 16.23 4.90 -4.67
C ALA A 88 15.51 5.08 -3.33
N ALA A 89 15.87 4.29 -2.33
CA ALA A 89 15.26 4.39 -0.99
C ALA A 89 15.44 5.78 -0.35
N ARG A 90 16.62 6.40 -0.53
CA ARG A 90 16.86 7.78 -0.06
C ARG A 90 16.00 8.81 -0.76
N ALA A 91 15.75 8.63 -2.05
CA ALA A 91 14.88 9.53 -2.82
C ALA A 91 13.39 9.34 -2.46
N GLU A 92 12.98 8.12 -2.22
CA GLU A 92 11.59 7.74 -1.99
C GLU A 92 11.11 8.01 -0.57
N VAL A 93 12.03 8.03 0.42
CA VAL A 93 11.66 8.19 1.84
C VAL A 93 10.86 9.47 2.10
N GLY A 94 11.11 10.53 1.35
CA GLY A 94 10.38 11.81 1.45
C GLY A 94 8.92 11.73 1.01
N CYS A 95 8.52 10.69 0.26
CA CYS A 95 7.15 10.52 -0.22
C CYS A 95 6.15 10.18 0.90
N TYR A 96 6.61 9.88 2.12
CA TYR A 96 5.74 9.53 3.24
C TYR A 96 4.67 10.59 3.54
N VAL A 97 4.92 11.84 3.20
CA VAL A 97 3.98 12.97 3.41
C VAL A 97 2.69 12.83 2.59
N ASP A 98 2.71 12.01 1.56
CA ASP A 98 1.57 11.75 0.68
C ASP A 98 0.72 10.55 1.14
N TYR A 99 1.00 9.97 2.30
CA TYR A 99 0.33 8.77 2.82
C TYR A 99 -0.54 9.11 4.03
N ASP A 100 -1.55 8.27 4.28
CA ASP A 100 -2.47 8.47 5.41
C ASP A 100 -1.87 8.03 6.74
N TYR A 101 -1.00 7.01 6.70
CA TYR A 101 -0.35 6.42 7.88
C TYR A 101 1.12 6.14 7.61
N VAL A 102 1.91 6.20 8.67
CA VAL A 102 3.31 5.74 8.68
C VAL A 102 3.48 4.66 9.73
N VAL A 103 4.05 3.52 9.34
CA VAL A 103 4.35 2.40 10.23
C VAL A 103 5.84 2.11 10.22
N ILE A 104 6.44 2.06 11.40
CA ILE A 104 7.86 1.70 11.55
C ILE A 104 7.99 0.19 11.65
N ASN A 105 8.65 -0.41 10.66
CA ASN A 105 8.92 -1.85 10.62
C ASN A 105 10.26 -2.15 11.30
N ASP A 106 10.24 -2.22 12.63
CA ASP A 106 11.38 -2.67 13.43
C ASP A 106 11.35 -4.18 13.65
N GLN A 107 10.29 -4.68 14.26
CA GLN A 107 10.04 -6.10 14.50
C GLN A 107 8.77 -6.53 13.76
N LEU A 108 8.77 -7.77 13.23
CA LEU A 108 7.70 -8.23 12.34
C LEU A 108 6.34 -8.26 13.05
N GLU A 109 6.26 -8.93 14.21
CA GLU A 109 4.99 -9.16 14.91
C GLU A 109 4.31 -7.84 15.33
N PRO A 110 4.99 -6.87 16.00
CA PRO A 110 4.38 -5.58 16.32
C PRO A 110 3.98 -4.79 15.07
N THR A 111 4.75 -4.90 13.99
CA THR A 111 4.44 -4.23 12.72
C THR A 111 3.14 -4.78 12.13
N VAL A 112 2.97 -6.10 12.11
CA VAL A 112 1.75 -6.76 11.62
C VAL A 112 0.54 -6.35 12.46
N VAL A 113 0.68 -6.34 13.80
CA VAL A 113 -0.39 -5.88 14.70
C VAL A 113 -0.79 -4.44 14.37
N ARG A 114 0.17 -3.55 14.18
CA ARG A 114 -0.11 -2.15 13.84
C ARG A 114 -0.85 -2.01 12.50
N LEU A 115 -0.47 -2.77 11.49
CA LEU A 115 -1.18 -2.79 10.20
C LEU A 115 -2.61 -3.30 10.35
N GLN A 116 -2.83 -4.34 11.14
CA GLN A 116 -4.18 -4.88 11.43
C GLN A 116 -5.06 -3.87 12.18
N GLU A 117 -4.50 -3.13 13.15
CA GLU A 117 -5.21 -2.06 13.87
C GLU A 117 -5.67 -0.95 12.92
N ILE A 118 -4.80 -0.50 12.00
CA ILE A 118 -5.14 0.50 11.00
C ILE A 118 -6.27 0.00 10.09
N ILE A 119 -6.16 -1.23 9.57
CA ILE A 119 -7.20 -1.82 8.71
C ILE A 119 -8.53 -1.89 9.45
N ALA A 120 -8.53 -2.33 10.72
CA ALA A 120 -9.74 -2.42 11.54
C ALA A 120 -10.38 -1.04 11.76
N ALA A 121 -9.57 -0.03 12.06
CA ALA A 121 -10.05 1.35 12.23
C ALA A 121 -10.63 1.92 10.93
N GLU A 122 -9.96 1.70 9.81
CA GLU A 122 -10.40 2.18 8.50
C GLU A 122 -11.73 1.56 8.05
N ARG A 123 -11.99 0.29 8.37
CA ARG A 123 -13.29 -0.35 8.13
C ARG A 123 -14.44 0.33 8.88
N SER A 124 -14.16 0.94 10.03
CA SER A 124 -15.15 1.61 10.89
C SER A 124 -15.35 3.09 10.57
N ARG A 125 -14.68 3.62 9.56
CA ARG A 125 -14.87 5.01 9.15
C ARG A 125 -16.31 5.28 8.72
N MET A 126 -16.81 6.47 9.08
CA MET A 126 -18.20 6.87 8.85
C MET A 126 -18.65 6.66 7.40
N HIS A 127 -17.85 7.09 6.42
CA HIS A 127 -18.22 6.97 5.01
C HIS A 127 -18.34 5.50 4.54
N ARG A 128 -17.56 4.59 5.12
CA ARG A 128 -17.62 3.15 4.82
C ARG A 128 -18.77 2.45 5.55
N MET A 129 -19.06 2.90 6.78
CA MET A 129 -20.17 2.36 7.59
C MET A 129 -21.52 2.96 7.26
N LYS A 130 -21.57 4.06 6.50
CA LYS A 130 -22.81 4.78 6.18
C LYS A 130 -23.94 3.89 5.63
N PRO A 131 -23.71 3.01 4.63
CA PRO A 131 -24.78 2.16 4.10
C PRO A 131 -25.39 1.25 5.18
N VAL A 132 -24.55 0.63 6.02
CA VAL A 132 -24.98 -0.26 7.11
C VAL A 132 -25.72 0.54 8.19
N ALA A 133 -25.20 1.69 8.57
CA ALA A 133 -25.83 2.56 9.56
C ALA A 133 -27.21 3.04 9.07
N GLU A 134 -27.35 3.45 7.82
CA GLU A 134 -28.63 3.88 7.24
C GLU A 134 -29.66 2.73 7.20
N GLU A 135 -29.24 1.51 6.93
CA GLU A 135 -30.12 0.35 6.98
C GLU A 135 -30.66 0.11 8.40
N ILE A 136 -29.78 0.17 9.41
CA ILE A 136 -30.18 0.04 10.82
C ILE A 136 -31.12 1.18 11.21
N ILE A 137 -30.79 2.44 10.86
CA ILE A 137 -31.61 3.62 11.22
C ILE A 137 -33.03 3.51 10.67
N ARG A 138 -33.23 2.94 9.48
CA ARG A 138 -34.57 2.72 8.92
C ARG A 138 -35.46 1.83 9.83
N THR A 139 -34.87 0.96 10.63
CA THR A 139 -35.64 0.11 11.58
C THR A 139 -36.23 0.91 12.75
N PHE A 140 -35.63 2.08 13.08
CA PHE A 140 -36.13 2.95 14.15
C PHE A 140 -37.28 3.88 13.70
N GLN A 141 -37.58 3.92 12.40
CA GLN A 141 -38.63 4.77 11.82
C GLN A 141 -39.95 4.01 11.59
N ARG A 142 -40.01 2.77 12.00
CA ARG A 142 -41.21 1.93 11.97
C ARG A 142 -41.83 1.92 13.37
#